data_e12d1b505e689ff7f424932968f063eb
#
_entry.id   e12d1b505e689ff7f424932968f063eb
#
_cell.length_a   1.000
_cell.length_b   1.000
_cell.length_c   1.000
_cell.angle_alpha   90.00
_cell.angle_beta   90.00
_cell.angle_gamma   90.00
#
_symmetry.space_group_name_H-M   'P 1'
#
loop_
_entity.id
_entity.type
_entity.pdbx_description
1 polymer ?
#
loop_
_entity_poly.entity_id
_entity_poly.type
_entity_poly.pdbx_seq_one_letter_code
_entity_poly.pdbx_strand_id
1 'polypeptide(L)'
;MIRFSQEEGMIKPDGIIKLDGTHDIKYKLPHIAIGVFSEFLLADIVQKFSCEKVGAIGCANCKRPVYIMKYKDVEFTLFMAGISGPWISSDIEQLSVHGVDTFIIFGNCGVLDKSIEDCSIIIPNKAFRDEGTSYHYMTESDWVELNPKYTDVFKQILKENNYEFFEGATWTTDGFFRETREKVKYFKEQGAVCVEMEGACIAAVCKYRNLDYFTFYYAVDNMDAIEWDERSLNQLTNFEKKKLVPYLAFELARKISDIRGC
;
A
#
# COMPACT_ATOMS: atom_id res chain seq x y z
N MET A 1 -3.01 -18.23 -22.93
CA MET A 1 -3.77 -16.99 -22.63
C MET A 1 -2.76 -15.86 -22.57
N ILE A 2 -2.99 -14.72 -23.24
CA ILE A 2 -2.14 -13.54 -23.12
C ILE A 2 -2.58 -12.82 -21.86
N ARG A 3 -1.73 -12.76 -20.82
CA ARG A 3 -1.98 -12.00 -19.60
C ARG A 3 -1.21 -10.69 -19.60
N PHE A 4 0.05 -10.71 -20.07
CA PHE A 4 0.89 -9.53 -20.15
C PHE A 4 1.15 -9.15 -21.61
N SER A 5 1.12 -7.84 -21.91
CA SER A 5 1.56 -7.23 -23.16
C SER A 5 2.38 -5.98 -22.84
N GLN A 6 3.42 -5.71 -23.65
CA GLN A 6 4.16 -4.46 -23.57
C GLN A 6 3.45 -3.28 -24.25
N GLU A 7 2.38 -3.57 -25.01
CA GLU A 7 1.57 -2.53 -25.64
C GLU A 7 0.78 -1.75 -24.56
N GLU A 8 0.65 -0.45 -24.77
CA GLU A 8 -0.23 0.38 -23.96
C GLU A 8 -1.69 -0.06 -24.10
N GLY A 9 -2.43 0.01 -23.00
CA GLY A 9 -3.86 -0.26 -23.01
C GLY A 9 -4.62 0.73 -23.94
N MET A 10 -5.68 0.27 -24.57
CA MET A 10 -6.56 1.12 -25.39
C MET A 10 -7.23 2.22 -24.55
N ILE A 11 -7.57 1.89 -23.31
CA ILE A 11 -8.10 2.85 -22.34
C ILE A 11 -6.91 3.37 -21.51
N LYS A 12 -6.63 4.66 -21.64
CA LYS A 12 -5.58 5.32 -20.86
C LYS A 12 -6.15 5.99 -19.62
N PRO A 13 -5.39 6.07 -18.52
CA PRO A 13 -5.88 6.70 -17.28
C PRO A 13 -6.37 8.14 -17.50
N ASP A 14 -5.65 8.94 -18.27
CA ASP A 14 -6.04 10.32 -18.61
C ASP A 14 -7.32 10.41 -19.45
N GLY A 15 -7.65 9.37 -20.21
CA GLY A 15 -8.90 9.28 -20.97
C GLY A 15 -10.12 9.11 -20.04
N ILE A 16 -10.03 8.24 -19.05
CA ILE A 16 -11.11 8.03 -18.06
C ILE A 16 -11.32 9.30 -17.22
N ILE A 17 -10.25 9.91 -16.74
CA ILE A 17 -10.29 11.12 -15.93
C ILE A 17 -11.04 12.25 -16.64
N LYS A 18 -10.92 12.34 -17.98
CA LYS A 18 -11.63 13.33 -18.78
C LYS A 18 -13.12 12.99 -19.00
N LEU A 19 -13.44 11.69 -19.10
CA LEU A 19 -14.76 11.25 -19.57
C LEU A 19 -15.82 11.18 -18.46
N ASP A 20 -15.45 10.77 -17.26
CA ASP A 20 -16.46 10.47 -16.26
C ASP A 20 -16.74 11.63 -15.29
N GLY A 21 -15.93 12.72 -15.32
CA GLY A 21 -16.08 13.86 -14.43
C GLY A 21 -16.05 13.49 -12.95
N THR A 22 -15.67 12.25 -12.64
CA THR A 22 -15.64 11.73 -11.27
C THR A 22 -14.48 12.30 -10.48
N HIS A 23 -13.50 12.86 -11.18
CA HIS A 23 -12.28 13.40 -10.64
C HIS A 23 -12.33 14.93 -10.66
N ASP A 24 -12.70 15.50 -9.53
CA ASP A 24 -12.67 16.96 -9.33
C ASP A 24 -11.24 17.50 -9.09
N ILE A 25 -10.21 16.64 -9.21
CA ILE A 25 -8.80 17.05 -9.04
C ILE A 25 -8.40 17.93 -10.21
N LYS A 26 -8.34 19.23 -9.95
CA LYS A 26 -8.01 20.27 -10.96
C LYS A 26 -6.55 20.68 -10.95
N TYR A 27 -5.77 20.16 -10.00
CA TYR A 27 -4.41 20.59 -9.73
C TYR A 27 -3.41 19.49 -10.03
N LYS A 28 -2.16 19.89 -10.25
CA LYS A 28 -1.04 19.01 -10.14
C LYS A 28 -0.86 18.68 -8.66
N LEU A 29 -0.85 17.39 -8.32
CA LEU A 29 -0.66 16.93 -6.96
C LEU A 29 0.82 16.97 -6.55
N PRO A 30 1.14 17.04 -5.25
CA PRO A 30 2.47 16.74 -4.76
C PRO A 30 2.99 15.39 -5.27
N HIS A 31 4.28 15.31 -5.57
CA HIS A 31 4.91 14.14 -6.19
C HIS A 31 4.87 12.87 -5.35
N ILE A 32 4.83 13.01 -4.02
CA ILE A 32 4.75 11.87 -3.10
C ILE A 32 3.31 11.69 -2.66
N ALA A 33 2.79 10.47 -2.80
CA ALA A 33 1.46 10.11 -2.31
C ALA A 33 1.54 9.05 -1.22
N ILE A 34 0.74 9.23 -0.16
CA ILE A 34 0.58 8.28 0.94
C ILE A 34 -0.81 7.66 0.86
N GLY A 35 -0.87 6.35 0.69
CA GLY A 35 -2.11 5.57 0.64
C GLY A 35 -2.42 4.90 1.97
N VAL A 36 -3.66 5.08 2.43
CA VAL A 36 -4.18 4.55 3.70
C VAL A 36 -5.42 3.71 3.44
N PHE A 37 -5.45 2.45 3.87
CA PHE A 37 -6.61 1.56 3.68
C PHE A 37 -7.67 1.67 4.78
N SER A 38 -7.36 2.29 5.92
CA SER A 38 -8.27 2.41 7.06
C SER A 38 -8.97 3.76 7.10
N GLU A 39 -10.31 3.75 7.02
CA GLU A 39 -11.14 4.96 7.18
C GLU A 39 -10.93 5.62 8.54
N PHE A 40 -10.77 4.84 9.61
CA PHE A 40 -10.55 5.37 10.96
C PHE A 40 -9.19 6.07 11.06
N LEU A 41 -8.14 5.50 10.46
CA LEU A 41 -6.81 6.14 10.43
C LEU A 41 -6.84 7.40 9.57
N LEU A 42 -7.47 7.36 8.40
CA LEU A 42 -7.60 8.53 7.53
C LEU A 42 -8.36 9.65 8.24
N ALA A 43 -9.47 9.34 8.92
CA ALA A 43 -10.24 10.32 9.68
C ALA A 43 -9.43 10.94 10.82
N ASP A 44 -8.66 10.14 11.57
CA ASP A 44 -7.76 10.62 12.63
C ASP A 44 -6.67 11.54 12.06
N ILE A 45 -6.08 11.20 10.91
CA ILE A 45 -5.09 12.03 10.22
C ILE A 45 -5.71 13.38 9.81
N VAL A 46 -6.85 13.34 9.11
CA VAL A 46 -7.53 14.56 8.62
C VAL A 46 -7.97 15.47 9.77
N GLN A 47 -8.30 14.90 10.92
CA GLN A 47 -8.66 15.68 12.11
C GLN A 47 -7.44 16.36 12.75
N LYS A 48 -6.27 15.71 12.72
CA LYS A 48 -5.07 16.17 13.44
C LYS A 48 -4.17 17.10 12.64
N PHE A 49 -4.20 16.97 11.32
CA PHE A 49 -3.29 17.68 10.42
C PHE A 49 -4.03 18.64 9.49
N SER A 50 -3.29 19.61 8.94
CA SER A 50 -3.81 20.47 7.88
C SER A 50 -3.95 19.67 6.60
N CYS A 51 -5.17 19.26 6.26
CA CYS A 51 -5.50 18.50 5.07
C CYS A 51 -6.54 19.26 4.24
N GLU A 52 -6.19 19.61 3.01
CA GLU A 52 -7.10 20.18 2.03
C GLU A 52 -7.66 19.08 1.13
N LYS A 53 -8.97 18.86 1.14
CA LYS A 53 -9.60 17.93 0.20
C LYS A 53 -9.60 18.52 -1.20
N VAL A 54 -8.86 17.89 -2.11
CA VAL A 54 -8.67 18.38 -3.49
C VAL A 54 -9.48 17.62 -4.53
N GLY A 55 -10.15 16.54 -4.11
CA GLY A 55 -11.00 15.76 -5.01
C GLY A 55 -11.19 14.33 -4.53
N ALA A 56 -11.41 13.45 -5.48
CA ALA A 56 -11.60 12.03 -5.23
C ALA A 56 -11.06 11.19 -6.40
N ILE A 57 -10.67 9.96 -6.13
CA ILE A 57 -10.36 8.91 -7.09
C ILE A 57 -11.37 7.77 -6.95
N GLY A 58 -11.51 6.95 -7.95
CA GLY A 58 -12.39 5.79 -7.87
C GLY A 58 -13.01 5.42 -9.20
N CYS A 59 -14.18 4.81 -9.13
CA CYS A 59 -14.96 4.38 -10.29
C CYS A 59 -16.46 4.65 -10.06
N ALA A 60 -17.32 4.13 -10.97
CA ALA A 60 -18.74 4.43 -11.02
C ALA A 60 -19.51 4.19 -9.70
N ASN A 61 -19.08 3.23 -8.88
CA ASN A 61 -19.79 2.84 -7.66
C ASN A 61 -19.14 3.31 -6.36
N CYS A 62 -17.96 3.93 -6.42
CA CYS A 62 -17.28 4.39 -5.22
C CYS A 62 -16.28 5.51 -5.55
N LYS A 63 -16.34 6.59 -4.79
CA LYS A 63 -15.38 7.70 -4.82
C LYS A 63 -14.67 7.79 -3.48
N ARG A 64 -13.35 7.80 -3.50
CA ARG A 64 -12.50 7.89 -2.31
C ARG A 64 -11.76 9.22 -2.29
N PRO A 65 -11.71 9.90 -1.13
CA PRO A 65 -11.17 11.25 -1.04
C PRO A 65 -9.66 11.29 -1.27
N VAL A 66 -9.22 12.40 -1.87
CA VAL A 66 -7.82 12.78 -2.03
C VAL A 66 -7.60 14.14 -1.38
N TYR A 67 -6.53 14.25 -0.63
CA TYR A 67 -6.13 15.45 0.09
C TYR A 67 -4.71 15.87 -0.28
N ILE A 68 -4.42 17.16 -0.16
CA ILE A 68 -3.05 17.66 0.03
C ILE A 68 -2.88 17.84 1.53
N MET A 69 -1.86 17.23 2.09
CA MET A 69 -1.54 17.27 3.51
C MET A 69 -0.18 17.92 3.72
N LYS A 70 -0.09 18.80 4.72
CA LYS A 70 1.17 19.36 5.17
C LYS A 70 1.63 18.68 6.45
N TYR A 71 2.86 18.17 6.44
CA TYR A 71 3.52 17.61 7.60
C TYR A 71 4.92 18.24 7.75
N LYS A 72 5.14 18.97 8.84
CA LYS A 72 6.36 19.78 9.03
C LYS A 72 6.57 20.71 7.83
N ASP A 73 7.64 20.53 7.09
CA ASP A 73 8.08 21.34 5.95
C ASP A 73 7.72 20.73 4.57
N VAL A 74 7.07 19.57 4.56
CA VAL A 74 6.75 18.83 3.33
C VAL A 74 5.24 18.76 3.09
N GLU A 75 4.84 18.91 1.83
CA GLU A 75 3.48 18.62 1.35
C GLU A 75 3.48 17.31 0.56
N PHE A 76 2.47 16.49 0.79
CA PHE A 76 2.25 15.27 0.03
C PHE A 76 0.75 15.00 -0.20
N THR A 77 0.48 14.18 -1.19
CA THR A 77 -0.85 13.69 -1.48
C THR A 77 -1.22 12.61 -0.46
N LEU A 78 -2.38 12.74 0.19
CA LEU A 78 -2.94 11.70 1.06
C LEU A 78 -4.22 11.17 0.42
N PHE A 79 -4.36 9.85 0.29
CA PHE A 79 -5.54 9.27 -0.33
C PHE A 79 -6.06 8.03 0.40
N MET A 80 -7.37 7.83 0.31
CA MET A 80 -7.99 6.58 0.72
C MET A 80 -7.72 5.52 -0.33
N ALA A 81 -6.87 4.55 -0.03
CA ALA A 81 -6.51 3.49 -0.95
C ALA A 81 -7.63 2.46 -1.11
N GLY A 82 -7.78 1.92 -2.30
CA GLY A 82 -8.74 0.85 -2.58
C GLY A 82 -8.18 -0.51 -2.21
N ILE A 83 -8.96 -1.29 -1.49
CA ILE A 83 -8.59 -2.66 -1.12
C ILE A 83 -8.68 -3.56 -2.35
N SER A 84 -7.70 -4.40 -2.55
CA SER A 84 -7.47 -5.37 -3.63
C SER A 84 -6.62 -4.87 -4.79
N GLY A 85 -6.01 -5.82 -5.49
CA GLY A 85 -5.11 -5.56 -6.62
C GLY A 85 -5.69 -4.62 -7.69
N PRO A 86 -6.90 -4.89 -8.24
CA PRO A 86 -7.50 -4.02 -9.26
C PRO A 86 -7.73 -2.59 -8.79
N TRP A 87 -8.15 -2.40 -7.52
CA TRP A 87 -8.44 -1.08 -6.99
C TRP A 87 -7.18 -0.26 -6.76
N ILE A 88 -6.19 -0.82 -6.08
CA ILE A 88 -4.94 -0.09 -5.82
C ILE A 88 -4.18 0.22 -7.11
N SER A 89 -4.19 -0.69 -8.09
CA SER A 89 -3.58 -0.43 -9.40
C SER A 89 -4.26 0.74 -10.12
N SER A 90 -5.61 0.78 -10.09
CA SER A 90 -6.38 1.89 -10.64
C SER A 90 -6.08 3.21 -9.92
N ASP A 91 -5.91 3.20 -8.59
CA ASP A 91 -5.57 4.40 -7.82
C ASP A 91 -4.21 4.97 -8.21
N ILE A 92 -3.19 4.09 -8.32
CA ILE A 92 -1.84 4.48 -8.75
C ILE A 92 -1.88 5.09 -10.15
N GLU A 93 -2.57 4.44 -11.10
CA GLU A 93 -2.73 4.94 -12.47
C GLU A 93 -3.40 6.32 -12.50
N GLN A 94 -4.48 6.51 -11.74
CA GLN A 94 -5.22 7.78 -11.70
C GLN A 94 -4.39 8.90 -11.06
N LEU A 95 -3.73 8.64 -9.93
CA LEU A 95 -2.92 9.66 -9.24
C LEU A 95 -1.66 10.03 -10.04
N SER A 96 -1.08 9.09 -10.78
CA SER A 96 0.09 9.36 -11.61
C SER A 96 -0.19 10.38 -12.72
N VAL A 97 -1.40 10.40 -13.28
CA VAL A 97 -1.83 11.41 -14.26
C VAL A 97 -1.81 12.82 -13.67
N HIS A 98 -2.05 12.95 -12.37
CA HIS A 98 -2.02 14.22 -11.64
C HIS A 98 -0.62 14.62 -11.16
N GLY A 99 0.42 13.85 -11.52
CA GLY A 99 1.82 14.18 -11.25
C GLY A 99 2.44 13.46 -10.07
N VAL A 100 1.74 12.51 -9.44
CA VAL A 100 2.34 11.63 -8.42
C VAL A 100 3.30 10.66 -9.10
N ASP A 101 4.54 10.58 -8.60
CA ASP A 101 5.58 9.70 -9.12
C ASP A 101 6.19 8.78 -8.06
N THR A 102 5.80 8.96 -6.80
CA THR A 102 6.27 8.16 -5.67
C THR A 102 5.11 7.81 -4.74
N PHE A 103 4.94 6.54 -4.47
CA PHE A 103 3.86 6.02 -3.64
C PHE A 103 4.41 5.38 -2.36
N ILE A 104 3.90 5.81 -1.20
CA ILE A 104 4.09 5.15 0.08
C ILE A 104 2.74 4.58 0.48
N ILE A 105 2.61 3.26 0.50
CA ILE A 105 1.33 2.61 0.75
C ILE A 105 1.50 1.66 1.93
N PHE A 106 0.66 1.81 2.96
CA PHE A 106 0.72 0.97 4.13
C PHE A 106 -0.67 0.50 4.56
N GLY A 107 -0.71 -0.71 5.10
CA GLY A 107 -1.93 -1.34 5.56
C GLY A 107 -1.68 -2.38 6.63
N ASN A 108 -2.74 -3.06 7.02
CA ASN A 108 -2.65 -4.21 7.89
C ASN A 108 -2.31 -5.49 7.09
N CYS A 109 -1.86 -6.52 7.82
CA CYS A 109 -1.63 -7.85 7.27
C CYS A 109 -1.90 -8.93 8.33
N GLY A 110 -2.26 -10.12 7.87
CA GLY A 110 -2.26 -11.33 8.69
C GLY A 110 -0.85 -11.91 8.77
N VAL A 111 -0.37 -12.29 9.97
CA VAL A 111 0.96 -12.89 10.12
C VAL A 111 0.93 -14.39 9.90
N LEU A 112 1.96 -14.90 9.23
CA LEU A 112 2.21 -16.33 9.02
C LEU A 112 3.25 -16.90 10.00
N ASP A 113 3.70 -16.07 10.94
CA ASP A 113 4.58 -16.44 12.04
C ASP A 113 3.99 -15.88 13.35
N LYS A 114 3.58 -16.77 14.25
CA LYS A 114 2.98 -16.41 15.55
C LYS A 114 3.90 -15.64 16.48
N SER A 115 5.22 -15.63 16.23
CA SER A 115 6.18 -14.85 17.01
C SER A 115 6.12 -13.36 16.70
N ILE A 116 5.53 -12.98 15.56
CA ILE A 116 5.31 -11.57 15.20
C ILE A 116 4.13 -11.06 16.04
N GLU A 117 4.41 -10.09 16.90
CA GLU A 117 3.40 -9.52 17.80
C GLU A 117 2.42 -8.61 17.05
N ASP A 118 1.26 -8.39 17.67
CA ASP A 118 0.23 -7.47 17.17
C ASP A 118 0.76 -6.03 17.10
N CYS A 119 0.46 -5.35 16.01
CA CYS A 119 0.96 -4.02 15.63
C CYS A 119 2.46 -3.93 15.33
N SER A 120 3.19 -5.06 15.24
CA SER A 120 4.58 -5.06 14.74
C SER A 120 4.64 -4.60 13.29
N ILE A 121 5.72 -3.89 12.93
CA ILE A 121 5.94 -3.42 11.57
C ILE A 121 6.60 -4.52 10.73
N ILE A 122 6.12 -4.71 9.51
CA ILE A 122 6.66 -5.65 8.54
C ILE A 122 7.13 -4.91 7.31
N ILE A 123 8.39 -5.10 6.92
CA ILE A 123 8.99 -4.59 5.70
C ILE A 123 9.09 -5.75 4.71
N PRO A 124 8.19 -5.84 3.72
CA PRO A 124 8.26 -6.91 2.75
C PRO A 124 9.38 -6.66 1.74
N ASN A 125 10.18 -7.70 1.46
CA ASN A 125 11.22 -7.66 0.43
C ASN A 125 10.78 -8.34 -0.88
N LYS A 126 9.73 -9.15 -0.82
CA LYS A 126 9.20 -9.94 -1.93
C LYS A 126 7.72 -10.20 -1.72
N ALA A 127 6.93 -10.27 -2.79
CA ALA A 127 5.54 -10.69 -2.75
C ALA A 127 5.29 -11.91 -3.63
N PHE A 128 4.69 -12.96 -3.09
CA PHE A 128 4.16 -14.07 -3.85
C PHE A 128 2.85 -13.65 -4.53
N ARG A 129 2.68 -14.02 -5.80
CA ARG A 129 1.61 -13.55 -6.68
C ARG A 129 0.47 -14.58 -6.74
N ASP A 130 -0.36 -14.64 -5.69
CA ASP A 130 -1.58 -15.48 -5.66
C ASP A 130 -2.84 -14.64 -5.95
N GLU A 131 -2.72 -13.77 -6.96
CA GLU A 131 -3.73 -12.82 -7.42
C GLU A 131 -3.71 -12.71 -8.96
N GLY A 132 -4.59 -11.95 -9.55
CA GLY A 132 -4.72 -11.84 -11.01
C GLY A 132 -4.15 -10.56 -11.63
N THR A 133 -4.11 -9.46 -10.89
CA THR A 133 -3.87 -8.11 -11.43
C THR A 133 -2.44 -7.89 -11.87
N SER A 134 -1.45 -8.31 -11.07
CA SER A 134 -0.04 -8.10 -11.38
C SER A 134 0.39 -8.75 -12.70
N TYR A 135 -0.29 -9.82 -13.12
CA TYR A 135 -0.04 -10.49 -14.39
C TYR A 135 -0.46 -9.68 -15.63
N HIS A 136 -1.19 -8.58 -15.46
CA HIS A 136 -1.46 -7.64 -16.55
C HIS A 136 -0.35 -6.60 -16.73
N TYR A 137 0.48 -6.39 -15.68
CA TYR A 137 1.55 -5.39 -15.67
C TYR A 137 2.96 -5.99 -15.78
N MET A 138 3.11 -7.29 -15.51
CA MET A 138 4.41 -7.98 -15.53
C MET A 138 4.30 -9.37 -16.14
N THR A 139 5.39 -9.84 -16.72
CA THR A 139 5.55 -11.23 -17.16
C THR A 139 5.28 -12.21 -16.03
N GLU A 140 4.92 -13.43 -16.41
CA GLU A 140 4.62 -14.52 -15.48
C GLU A 140 5.85 -14.86 -14.60
N SER A 141 5.62 -14.91 -13.31
CA SER A 141 6.58 -15.34 -12.28
C SER A 141 5.80 -15.62 -10.99
N ASP A 142 6.35 -16.47 -10.12
CA ASP A 142 5.71 -16.83 -8.85
C ASP A 142 5.74 -15.69 -7.83
N TRP A 143 6.66 -14.75 -7.99
CA TRP A 143 6.87 -13.63 -7.07
C TRP A 143 7.43 -12.40 -7.76
N VAL A 144 7.36 -11.27 -7.08
CA VAL A 144 7.96 -9.99 -7.48
C VAL A 144 8.76 -9.41 -6.31
N GLU A 145 9.88 -8.76 -6.61
CA GLU A 145 10.66 -8.00 -5.64
C GLU A 145 9.86 -6.77 -5.17
N LEU A 146 9.89 -6.51 -3.86
CA LEU A 146 9.29 -5.33 -3.24
C LEU A 146 10.36 -4.37 -2.73
N ASN A 147 9.98 -3.10 -2.64
CA ASN A 147 10.77 -2.04 -1.99
C ASN A 147 12.22 -1.94 -2.49
N PRO A 148 12.47 -1.85 -3.80
CA PRO A 148 13.83 -1.77 -4.35
C PRO A 148 14.58 -0.51 -3.90
N LYS A 149 13.85 0.48 -3.41
CA LYS A 149 14.38 1.75 -2.88
C LYS A 149 13.86 2.00 -1.46
N TYR A 150 14.53 2.85 -0.72
CA TYR A 150 14.11 3.42 0.57
C TYR A 150 14.06 2.46 1.77
N THR A 151 14.32 1.17 1.62
CA THR A 151 14.29 0.19 2.71
C THR A 151 15.23 0.58 3.86
N ASP A 152 16.48 0.97 3.56
CA ASP A 152 17.44 1.34 4.59
C ASP A 152 17.06 2.65 5.29
N VAL A 153 16.50 3.61 4.53
CA VAL A 153 15.97 4.87 5.08
C VAL A 153 14.83 4.58 6.06
N PHE A 154 13.92 3.69 5.68
CA PHE A 154 12.80 3.32 6.55
C PHE A 154 13.24 2.56 7.79
N LYS A 155 14.19 1.62 7.67
CA LYS A 155 14.81 0.94 8.83
C LYS A 155 15.45 1.92 9.80
N GLN A 156 16.10 2.97 9.29
CA GLN A 156 16.66 4.01 10.15
C GLN A 156 15.55 4.75 10.91
N ILE A 157 14.45 5.12 10.24
CA ILE A 157 13.29 5.76 10.88
C ILE A 157 12.73 4.88 11.99
N LEU A 158 12.57 3.57 11.75
CA LEU A 158 12.07 2.64 12.76
C LEU A 158 12.99 2.56 13.98
N LYS A 159 14.30 2.46 13.78
CA LYS A 159 15.30 2.45 14.86
C LYS A 159 15.30 3.75 15.67
N GLU A 160 15.25 4.90 15.01
CA GLU A 160 15.20 6.22 15.65
C GLU A 160 13.95 6.41 16.52
N ASN A 161 12.85 5.69 16.19
CA ASN A 161 11.58 5.74 16.91
C ASN A 161 11.33 4.50 17.80
N ASN A 162 12.34 3.63 17.98
CA ASN A 162 12.28 2.41 18.79
C ASN A 162 11.14 1.43 18.38
N TYR A 163 10.87 1.33 17.08
CA TYR A 163 9.96 0.31 16.55
C TYR A 163 10.71 -1.00 16.26
N GLU A 164 10.16 -2.09 16.76
CA GLU A 164 10.54 -3.42 16.30
C GLU A 164 9.93 -3.68 14.92
N PHE A 165 10.71 -4.33 14.06
CA PHE A 165 10.25 -4.66 12.72
C PHE A 165 10.77 -6.02 12.27
N PHE A 166 10.04 -6.64 11.38
CA PHE A 166 10.34 -7.91 10.74
C PHE A 166 10.51 -7.71 9.24
N GLU A 167 11.40 -8.48 8.65
CA GLU A 167 11.62 -8.52 7.21
C GLU A 167 11.32 -9.91 6.67
N GLY A 168 10.68 -9.99 5.52
CA GLY A 168 10.42 -11.28 4.88
C GLY A 168 9.57 -11.10 3.62
N ALA A 169 9.16 -12.22 3.03
CA ALA A 169 8.22 -12.16 1.92
C ALA A 169 6.79 -11.94 2.44
N THR A 170 5.96 -11.30 1.62
CA THR A 170 4.50 -11.32 1.80
C THR A 170 3.85 -12.28 0.80
N TRP A 171 2.66 -12.74 1.12
CA TRP A 171 1.78 -13.44 0.19
C TRP A 171 0.63 -12.50 -0.18
N THR A 172 0.57 -12.08 -1.45
CA THR A 172 -0.52 -11.26 -1.98
C THR A 172 -1.60 -12.15 -2.55
N THR A 173 -2.84 -12.03 -2.04
CA THR A 173 -3.98 -12.84 -2.47
C THR A 173 -5.21 -12.00 -2.82
N ASP A 174 -5.99 -12.41 -3.83
CA ASP A 174 -7.31 -11.84 -4.15
C ASP A 174 -8.43 -12.41 -3.27
N GLY A 175 -8.17 -13.47 -2.53
CA GLY A 175 -9.20 -14.25 -1.89
C GLY A 175 -8.98 -14.49 -0.40
N PHE A 176 -9.09 -13.47 0.43
CA PHE A 176 -8.81 -13.59 1.87
C PHE A 176 -9.68 -14.67 2.57
N PHE A 177 -10.93 -14.89 2.16
CA PHE A 177 -11.73 -16.01 2.65
C PHE A 177 -11.26 -17.38 2.13
N ARG A 178 -10.24 -17.40 1.28
CA ARG A 178 -9.63 -18.64 0.73
C ARG A 178 -8.18 -18.82 1.23
N GLU A 179 -7.79 -18.16 2.27
CA GLU A 179 -6.53 -18.37 3.00
C GLU A 179 -6.62 -19.65 3.81
N THR A 180 -6.50 -20.79 3.10
CA THR A 180 -6.62 -22.12 3.70
C THR A 180 -5.34 -22.49 4.46
N ARG A 181 -5.44 -23.39 5.43
CA ARG A 181 -4.27 -23.89 6.18
C ARG A 181 -3.18 -24.46 5.26
N GLU A 182 -3.57 -25.09 4.17
CA GLU A 182 -2.65 -25.62 3.17
C GLU A 182 -1.85 -24.47 2.50
N LYS A 183 -2.52 -23.39 2.08
CA LYS A 183 -1.88 -22.21 1.51
C LYS A 183 -1.00 -21.50 2.53
N VAL A 184 -1.49 -21.28 3.74
CA VAL A 184 -0.70 -20.70 4.85
C VAL A 184 0.59 -21.48 5.06
N LYS A 185 0.50 -22.81 5.17
CA LYS A 185 1.67 -23.68 5.31
C LYS A 185 2.61 -23.55 4.12
N TYR A 186 2.08 -23.62 2.89
CA TYR A 186 2.87 -23.51 1.67
C TYR A 186 3.65 -22.21 1.59
N PHE A 187 2.98 -21.06 1.75
CA PHE A 187 3.65 -19.77 1.63
C PHE A 187 4.61 -19.50 2.80
N LYS A 188 4.30 -19.95 4.00
CA LYS A 188 5.22 -19.93 5.14
C LYS A 188 6.49 -20.72 4.85
N GLU A 189 6.41 -21.92 4.30
CA GLU A 189 7.56 -22.74 3.89
C GLU A 189 8.38 -22.08 2.78
N GLN A 190 7.77 -21.23 1.94
CA GLN A 190 8.46 -20.40 0.94
C GLN A 190 9.06 -19.10 1.53
N GLY A 191 8.92 -18.85 2.82
CA GLY A 191 9.48 -17.71 3.53
C GLY A 191 8.58 -16.47 3.60
N ALA A 192 7.27 -16.63 3.33
CA ALA A 192 6.32 -15.56 3.62
C ALA A 192 6.11 -15.43 5.13
N VAL A 193 6.16 -14.20 5.64
CA VAL A 193 5.93 -13.85 7.05
C VAL A 193 4.55 -13.24 7.28
N CYS A 194 3.91 -12.76 6.21
CA CYS A 194 2.55 -12.20 6.26
C CYS A 194 1.79 -12.42 4.96
N VAL A 195 0.49 -12.14 5.03
CA VAL A 195 -0.46 -12.15 3.90
C VAL A 195 -1.21 -10.83 3.83
N GLU A 196 -1.43 -10.33 2.63
CA GLU A 196 -2.17 -9.11 2.30
C GLU A 196 -2.74 -9.20 0.88
N MET A 197 -3.32 -8.13 0.34
CA MET A 197 -4.07 -8.19 -0.91
C MET A 197 -3.54 -7.27 -2.03
N GLU A 198 -2.43 -6.53 -1.84
CA GLU A 198 -2.03 -5.46 -2.77
C GLU A 198 -0.56 -5.45 -3.17
N GLY A 199 0.35 -5.97 -2.36
CA GLY A 199 1.79 -5.78 -2.51
C GLY A 199 2.35 -6.14 -3.89
N ALA A 200 1.98 -7.31 -4.42
CA ALA A 200 2.42 -7.73 -5.76
C ALA A 200 1.89 -6.78 -6.86
N CYS A 201 0.67 -6.28 -6.69
CA CYS A 201 0.03 -5.37 -7.65
C CYS A 201 0.67 -3.98 -7.63
N ILE A 202 0.95 -3.44 -6.43
CA ILE A 202 1.67 -2.17 -6.27
C ILE A 202 3.02 -2.23 -6.97
N ALA A 203 3.81 -3.28 -6.72
CA ALA A 203 5.10 -3.47 -7.36
C ALA A 203 4.99 -3.56 -8.88
N ALA A 204 4.03 -4.34 -9.38
CA ALA A 204 3.87 -4.57 -10.80
C ALA A 204 3.47 -3.29 -11.56
N VAL A 205 2.45 -2.55 -11.08
CA VAL A 205 1.99 -1.33 -11.72
C VAL A 205 3.05 -0.22 -11.65
N CYS A 206 3.71 -0.04 -10.49
CA CYS A 206 4.75 0.97 -10.34
C CYS A 206 5.95 0.68 -11.25
N LYS A 207 6.37 -0.57 -11.34
CA LYS A 207 7.45 -0.99 -12.26
C LYS A 207 7.06 -0.76 -13.72
N TYR A 208 5.84 -1.11 -14.12
CA TYR A 208 5.34 -0.90 -15.49
C TYR A 208 5.30 0.58 -15.87
N ARG A 209 4.89 1.46 -14.94
CA ARG A 209 4.80 2.92 -15.12
C ARG A 209 6.08 3.67 -14.80
N ASN A 210 7.15 2.98 -14.40
CA ASN A 210 8.41 3.60 -13.96
C ASN A 210 8.20 4.63 -12.82
N LEU A 211 7.43 4.22 -11.82
CA LEU A 211 7.13 5.00 -10.61
C LEU A 211 7.93 4.45 -9.43
N ASP A 212 8.29 5.30 -8.50
CA ASP A 212 8.86 4.89 -7.24
C ASP A 212 7.78 4.48 -6.24
N TYR A 213 8.07 3.50 -5.40
CA TYR A 213 7.13 3.09 -4.36
C TYR A 213 7.86 2.51 -3.14
N PHE A 214 7.15 2.54 -2.02
CA PHE A 214 7.50 1.81 -0.81
C PHE A 214 6.23 1.31 -0.14
N THR A 215 6.20 0.05 0.26
CA THR A 215 5.08 -0.53 1.00
C THR A 215 5.58 -1.19 2.28
N PHE A 216 4.80 -1.05 3.36
CA PHE A 216 5.04 -1.73 4.62
C PHE A 216 3.70 -2.05 5.29
N TYR A 217 3.73 -2.99 6.22
CA TYR A 217 2.51 -3.45 6.87
C TYR A 217 2.65 -3.40 8.40
N TYR A 218 1.51 -3.46 9.08
CA TYR A 218 1.46 -3.71 10.51
C TYR A 218 0.58 -4.93 10.78
N ALA A 219 1.04 -5.80 11.67
CA ALA A 219 0.39 -7.05 12.01
C ALA A 219 -0.94 -6.80 12.74
N VAL A 220 -2.02 -7.51 12.38
CA VAL A 220 -3.33 -7.37 13.04
C VAL A 220 -4.03 -8.68 13.36
N ASP A 221 -3.74 -9.76 12.65
CA ASP A 221 -4.29 -11.09 12.90
C ASP A 221 -3.23 -12.17 12.69
N ASN A 222 -3.49 -13.38 13.17
CA ASN A 222 -2.53 -14.46 13.15
C ASN A 222 -3.11 -15.70 12.45
N MET A 223 -2.52 -16.02 11.31
CA MET A 223 -2.87 -17.18 10.49
C MET A 223 -2.10 -18.45 10.89
N ASP A 224 -1.05 -18.32 11.74
CA ASP A 224 -0.21 -19.42 12.23
C ASP A 224 -0.78 -20.04 13.54
N ALA A 225 -2.00 -19.74 13.88
CA ALA A 225 -2.70 -20.33 15.01
C ALA A 225 -3.46 -21.61 14.61
N ILE A 226 -3.83 -22.43 15.61
CA ILE A 226 -4.65 -23.63 15.39
C ILE A 226 -6.00 -23.26 14.79
N GLU A 227 -6.60 -22.20 15.31
CA GLU A 227 -7.76 -21.52 14.74
C GLU A 227 -7.36 -20.09 14.40
N TRP A 228 -8.05 -19.47 13.46
CA TRP A 228 -7.79 -18.08 13.13
C TRP A 228 -7.92 -17.17 14.35
N ASP A 229 -6.88 -16.39 14.61
CA ASP A 229 -6.79 -15.47 15.74
C ASP A 229 -6.89 -14.03 15.22
N GLU A 230 -8.04 -13.40 15.42
CA GLU A 230 -8.34 -12.06 14.89
C GLU A 230 -7.54 -10.93 15.54
N ARG A 231 -6.93 -11.13 16.71
CA ARG A 231 -6.15 -10.13 17.48
C ARG A 231 -6.81 -8.74 17.39
N SER A 232 -6.17 -7.80 16.69
CA SER A 232 -6.65 -6.43 16.50
C SER A 232 -7.15 -6.13 15.08
N LEU A 233 -7.57 -7.14 14.31
CA LEU A 233 -8.07 -6.91 12.94
C LEU A 233 -9.23 -5.91 12.92
N ASN A 234 -10.10 -5.92 13.93
CA ASN A 234 -11.11 -4.87 14.05
C ASN A 234 -10.45 -3.51 14.22
N GLN A 235 -11.08 -2.47 13.68
CA GLN A 235 -10.49 -1.13 13.57
C GLN A 235 -10.20 -0.47 14.93
N LEU A 236 -10.93 -0.83 15.99
CA LEU A 236 -10.88 -0.14 17.28
C LEU A 236 -9.88 -0.77 18.27
N THR A 237 -9.64 -2.08 18.20
CA THR A 237 -8.67 -2.74 19.09
C THR A 237 -7.27 -2.24 18.80
N ASN A 238 -6.52 -1.89 19.85
CA ASN A 238 -5.18 -1.29 19.75
C ASN A 238 -5.10 -0.02 18.87
N PHE A 239 -6.22 0.72 18.74
CA PHE A 239 -6.29 1.89 17.86
C PHE A 239 -5.25 2.96 18.20
N GLU A 240 -4.94 3.16 19.48
CA GLU A 240 -3.90 4.12 19.89
C GLU A 240 -2.50 3.75 19.36
N LYS A 241 -2.17 2.45 19.28
CA LYS A 241 -0.92 1.99 18.63
C LYS A 241 -0.99 2.18 17.12
N LYS A 242 -2.10 1.81 16.49
CA LYS A 242 -2.31 1.93 15.04
C LYS A 242 -2.22 3.39 14.56
N LYS A 243 -2.70 4.36 15.35
CA LYS A 243 -2.60 5.81 15.04
C LYS A 243 -1.15 6.33 14.94
N LEU A 244 -0.18 5.59 15.44
CA LEU A 244 1.23 5.95 15.33
C LEU A 244 1.86 5.48 14.02
N VAL A 245 1.29 4.47 13.36
CA VAL A 245 1.82 3.90 12.11
C VAL A 245 1.90 4.93 10.97
N PRO A 246 0.89 5.80 10.73
CA PRO A 246 0.96 6.82 9.69
C PRO A 246 2.17 7.75 9.80
N TYR A 247 2.63 8.05 11.02
CA TYR A 247 3.80 8.93 11.22
C TYR A 247 5.07 8.35 10.62
N LEU A 248 5.20 7.03 10.56
CA LEU A 248 6.32 6.36 9.88
C LEU A 248 6.31 6.66 8.37
N ALA A 249 5.14 6.64 7.76
CA ALA A 249 4.97 7.01 6.35
C ALA A 249 5.26 8.50 6.11
N PHE A 250 4.85 9.38 7.03
CA PHE A 250 5.11 10.83 6.95
C PHE A 250 6.60 11.14 7.06
N GLU A 251 7.30 10.51 8.01
CA GLU A 251 8.76 10.67 8.14
C GLU A 251 9.50 10.10 6.91
N LEU A 252 9.03 9.00 6.36
CA LEU A 252 9.59 8.46 5.12
C LEU A 252 9.38 9.43 3.95
N ALA A 253 8.18 9.99 3.78
CA ALA A 253 7.88 10.98 2.76
C ALA A 253 8.81 12.20 2.88
N ARG A 254 9.03 12.70 4.10
CA ARG A 254 9.94 13.80 4.37
C ARG A 254 11.39 13.46 3.98
N LYS A 255 11.88 12.29 4.39
CA LYS A 255 13.25 11.84 4.02
C LYS A 255 13.40 11.65 2.51
N ILE A 256 12.37 11.17 1.81
CA ILE A 256 12.40 11.06 0.35
C ILE A 256 12.43 12.44 -0.31
N SER A 257 11.65 13.40 0.19
CA SER A 257 11.67 14.80 -0.26
C SER A 257 13.07 15.41 -0.09
N ASP A 258 13.70 15.24 1.10
CA ASP A 258 15.07 15.70 1.36
C ASP A 258 16.09 15.11 0.37
N ILE A 259 16.00 13.79 0.10
CA ILE A 259 16.89 13.08 -0.84
C ILE A 259 16.74 13.61 -2.27
N ARG A 260 15.55 13.98 -2.67
CA ARG A 260 15.24 14.49 -4.02
C ARG A 260 15.51 15.98 -4.18
N GLY A 261 15.67 16.72 -3.09
CA GLY A 261 15.85 18.18 -3.08
C GLY A 261 14.58 18.92 -3.50
N CYS A 262 13.42 18.37 -3.15
CA CYS A 262 12.09 18.94 -3.46
C CYS A 262 11.49 19.64 -2.27
#